data_4bca814ea19368ca198b3e1663a09e13
#
_entry.id   4bca814ea19368ca198b3e1663a09e13
#
_cell.length_a   1.000
_cell.length_b   1.000
_cell.length_c   1.000
_cell.angle_alpha   90.00
_cell.angle_beta   90.00
_cell.angle_gamma   90.00
#
_symmetry.space_group_name_H-M   'P 1'
#
loop_
_entity.id
_entity.type
_entity.pdbx_description
1 polymer ?
#
loop_
_entity_poly.entity_id
_entity_poly.type
_entity_poly.pdbx_seq_one_letter_code
_entity_poly.pdbx_strand_id
1 'polypeptide(L)'
;KSYTGGLIAPESDNNLWNYKFTWNPRNVVLAGQGGDAKYIEENKEISISYNDLFKNTESLLIDQYGEFEAYANRDSLKYRSIYKLNDIGTIYRGTIRRAGFCNAWNIFVQLGMTDDSYNIENSNNMSYREYVKYFFQSNSKNSVEANIKKKFNLDEKDIVWQKLLELDIFSDINKIPLTNATPAQILEHILVKNWKLEKNDKDMIVMYHKFGFKKNNVLHQIDSTMVSIGEDEKYTAMAKTVGLPLAIAALAILNQKIKSSGVILPVSK
;
A
#
# COMPACT_ATOMS: atom_id res chain seq x y z
N LYS A 1 -12.71 -12.22 5.28
CA LYS A 1 -11.55 -11.38 4.98
C LYS A 1 -11.73 -10.74 3.60
N SER A 2 -11.25 -9.52 3.42
CA SER A 2 -11.32 -8.75 2.17
C SER A 2 -9.99 -8.08 1.88
N TYR A 3 -9.47 -8.26 0.69
CA TYR A 3 -8.16 -7.76 0.27
C TYR A 3 -8.30 -6.99 -1.04
N THR A 4 -7.55 -5.90 -1.17
CA THR A 4 -7.49 -5.15 -2.43
C THR A 4 -6.16 -4.44 -2.59
N GLY A 5 -5.72 -4.26 -3.83
CA GLY A 5 -4.53 -3.50 -4.16
C GLY A 5 -4.58 -2.95 -5.57
N GLY A 6 -4.05 -1.73 -5.72
CA GLY A 6 -3.63 -1.19 -7.00
C GLY A 6 -2.18 -1.59 -7.26
N LEU A 7 -1.94 -2.23 -8.38
CA LEU A 7 -0.70 -2.90 -8.74
C LEU A 7 -0.34 -2.56 -10.19
N ILE A 8 0.84 -2.97 -10.61
CA ILE A 8 1.22 -2.95 -12.03
C ILE A 8 0.80 -4.28 -12.69
N ALA A 9 0.29 -4.23 -13.92
CA ALA A 9 -0.03 -5.41 -14.69
C ALA A 9 1.24 -6.19 -15.06
N PRO A 10 1.17 -7.54 -15.19
CA PRO A 10 2.36 -8.35 -15.45
C PRO A 10 3.17 -7.92 -16.66
N GLU A 11 2.51 -7.48 -17.74
CA GLU A 11 3.17 -7.01 -18.97
C GLU A 11 3.89 -5.68 -18.82
N SER A 12 3.60 -4.89 -17.77
CA SER A 12 4.21 -3.59 -17.48
C SER A 12 5.10 -3.62 -16.23
N ASP A 13 5.30 -4.82 -15.66
CA ASP A 13 6.09 -5.04 -14.44
C ASP A 13 7.57 -5.16 -14.81
N ASN A 14 8.28 -4.03 -14.77
CA ASN A 14 9.65 -3.88 -15.25
C ASN A 14 10.61 -3.27 -14.22
N ASN A 15 10.27 -3.34 -12.92
CA ASN A 15 11.15 -2.91 -11.85
C ASN A 15 11.18 -3.95 -10.69
N LEU A 16 12.22 -3.91 -9.88
CA LEU A 16 12.41 -4.86 -8.78
C LEU A 16 11.35 -4.74 -7.68
N TRP A 17 10.71 -3.58 -7.55
CA TRP A 17 9.65 -3.38 -6.57
C TRP A 17 8.32 -4.00 -7.00
N ASN A 18 8.18 -4.35 -8.29
CA ASN A 18 6.94 -4.84 -8.89
C ASN A 18 5.78 -3.87 -8.60
N TYR A 19 6.09 -2.56 -8.66
CA TYR A 19 5.18 -1.51 -8.27
C TYR A 19 5.38 -0.23 -9.09
N LYS A 20 4.27 0.38 -9.50
CA LYS A 20 4.20 1.76 -10.00
C LYS A 20 2.98 2.45 -9.39
N PHE A 21 3.01 3.78 -9.32
CA PHE A 21 1.87 4.53 -8.82
C PHE A 21 0.72 4.52 -9.82
N THR A 22 -0.40 3.96 -9.43
CA THR A 22 -1.64 3.88 -10.21
C THR A 22 -2.69 4.91 -9.74
N TRP A 23 -2.38 5.62 -8.66
CA TRP A 23 -3.21 6.65 -8.05
C TRP A 23 -2.35 7.64 -7.26
N ASN A 24 -2.92 8.34 -6.27
CA ASN A 24 -2.22 9.40 -5.53
C ASN A 24 -0.99 8.86 -4.76
N PRO A 25 0.25 9.25 -5.14
CA PRO A 25 1.49 8.81 -4.50
C PRO A 25 1.53 9.08 -3.00
N ARG A 26 1.02 10.26 -2.57
CA ARG A 26 0.96 10.64 -1.15
C ARG A 26 0.23 9.63 -0.29
N ASN A 27 -0.90 9.13 -0.77
CA ASN A 27 -1.68 8.14 -0.05
C ASN A 27 -0.96 6.77 0.06
N VAL A 28 -0.04 6.48 -0.85
CA VAL A 28 0.79 5.27 -0.78
C VAL A 28 1.89 5.45 0.26
N VAL A 29 2.58 6.59 0.26
CA VAL A 29 3.65 6.90 1.23
C VAL A 29 3.11 6.93 2.66
N LEU A 30 1.92 7.48 2.86
CA LEU A 30 1.26 7.55 4.17
C LEU A 30 0.36 6.34 4.48
N ALA A 31 0.42 5.28 3.66
CA ALA A 31 -0.41 4.09 3.87
C ALA A 31 -0.15 3.44 5.23
N GLY A 32 -1.21 3.19 5.97
CA GLY A 32 -1.13 2.58 7.30
C GLY A 32 -0.96 3.56 8.45
N GLN A 33 -0.68 4.84 8.18
CA GLN A 33 -0.62 5.88 9.22
C GLN A 33 -2.02 6.30 9.70
N GLY A 34 -2.06 7.01 10.84
CA GLY A 34 -3.30 7.53 11.42
C GLY A 34 -3.97 6.59 12.42
N GLY A 35 -3.22 5.69 13.04
CA GLY A 35 -3.63 4.78 14.10
C GLY A 35 -3.33 3.32 13.77
N ASP A 36 -3.50 2.47 14.78
CA ASP A 36 -3.26 1.03 14.65
C ASP A 36 -4.21 0.38 13.65
N ALA A 37 -3.71 -0.61 12.93
CA ALA A 37 -4.57 -1.52 12.18
C ALA A 37 -5.25 -2.49 13.14
N LYS A 38 -6.60 -2.55 13.10
CA LYS A 38 -7.40 -3.37 14.01
C LYS A 38 -8.31 -4.32 13.24
N TYR A 39 -8.35 -5.56 13.68
CA TYR A 39 -9.20 -6.59 13.11
C TYR A 39 -9.54 -7.68 14.12
N ILE A 40 -10.46 -8.57 13.78
CA ILE A 40 -10.76 -9.77 14.56
C ILE A 40 -10.37 -10.97 13.73
N GLU A 41 -9.69 -11.91 14.35
CA GLU A 41 -9.39 -13.22 13.80
C GLU A 41 -9.63 -14.29 14.87
N GLU A 42 -10.43 -15.30 14.52
CA GLU A 42 -10.80 -16.39 15.44
C GLU A 42 -11.31 -15.90 16.81
N ASN A 43 -12.17 -14.92 16.80
CA ASN A 43 -12.76 -14.24 17.97
C ASN A 43 -11.75 -13.46 18.84
N LYS A 44 -10.53 -13.22 18.36
CA LYS A 44 -9.54 -12.40 19.04
C LYS A 44 -9.39 -11.07 18.34
N GLU A 45 -9.47 -9.98 19.08
CA GLU A 45 -9.13 -8.67 18.56
C GLU A 45 -7.62 -8.52 18.50
N ILE A 46 -7.14 -8.10 17.34
CA ILE A 46 -5.72 -7.88 17.04
C ILE A 46 -5.54 -6.42 16.68
N SER A 47 -4.53 -5.78 17.31
CA SER A 47 -4.09 -4.43 17.01
C SER A 47 -2.62 -4.46 16.61
N ILE A 48 -2.30 -3.88 15.46
CA ILE A 48 -0.93 -3.82 14.93
C ILE A 48 -0.55 -2.35 14.80
N SER A 49 0.55 -1.94 15.46
CA SER A 49 1.10 -0.60 15.34
C SER A 49 1.63 -0.35 13.93
N TYR A 50 1.71 0.93 13.53
CA TYR A 50 2.30 1.29 12.24
C TYR A 50 3.73 0.76 12.06
N ASN A 51 4.55 0.78 13.12
CA ASN A 51 5.92 0.30 13.08
C ASN A 51 6.06 -1.22 12.83
N ASP A 52 5.01 -1.99 13.11
CA ASP A 52 5.01 -3.43 12.93
C ASP A 52 4.14 -3.88 11.74
N LEU A 53 3.41 -2.93 11.12
CA LEU A 53 2.42 -3.23 10.10
C LEU A 53 2.99 -4.03 8.92
N PHE A 54 4.12 -3.59 8.38
CA PHE A 54 4.74 -4.21 7.19
C PHE A 54 5.61 -5.45 7.52
N LYS A 55 5.76 -5.77 8.80
CA LYS A 55 6.34 -7.04 9.27
C LYS A 55 5.28 -8.13 9.44
N ASN A 56 4.01 -7.73 9.60
CA ASN A 56 2.88 -8.62 9.83
C ASN A 56 2.06 -8.76 8.55
N THR A 57 2.57 -9.57 7.64
CA THR A 57 1.93 -9.83 6.35
C THR A 57 1.43 -11.26 6.27
N GLU A 58 0.39 -11.49 5.49
CA GLU A 58 -0.04 -12.83 5.09
C GLU A 58 0.16 -13.04 3.58
N SER A 59 0.57 -14.25 3.19
CA SER A 59 0.73 -14.61 1.78
C SER A 59 -0.61 -14.97 1.16
N LEU A 60 -0.83 -14.52 -0.07
CA LEU A 60 -2.01 -14.80 -0.86
C LEU A 60 -1.59 -15.32 -2.23
N LEU A 61 -2.21 -16.40 -2.66
CA LEU A 61 -2.12 -16.89 -4.03
C LEU A 61 -3.39 -16.48 -4.79
N ILE A 62 -3.23 -15.74 -5.87
CA ILE A 62 -4.32 -15.38 -6.78
C ILE A 62 -4.12 -16.16 -8.07
N ASP A 63 -5.08 -17.02 -8.38
CA ASP A 63 -5.02 -17.89 -9.55
C ASP A 63 -4.70 -17.09 -10.83
N GLN A 64 -3.79 -17.60 -11.66
CA GLN A 64 -3.24 -16.99 -12.88
C GLN A 64 -2.40 -15.71 -12.68
N TYR A 65 -2.37 -15.14 -11.47
CA TYR A 65 -1.64 -13.87 -11.21
C TYR A 65 -0.48 -14.02 -10.22
N GLY A 66 -0.31 -15.21 -9.61
CA GLY A 66 0.82 -15.55 -8.77
C GLY A 66 0.69 -15.11 -7.30
N GLU A 67 1.82 -14.97 -6.65
CA GLU A 67 1.92 -14.71 -5.22
C GLU A 67 1.88 -13.22 -4.90
N PHE A 68 1.17 -12.91 -3.83
CA PHE A 68 1.03 -11.59 -3.24
C PHE A 68 1.23 -11.67 -1.74
N GLU A 69 1.44 -10.51 -1.14
CA GLU A 69 1.40 -10.34 0.30
C GLU A 69 0.37 -9.27 0.67
N ALA A 70 -0.24 -9.41 1.82
CA ALA A 70 -1.22 -8.46 2.32
C ALA A 70 -0.88 -8.04 3.74
N TYR A 71 -1.04 -6.76 4.03
CA TYR A 71 -0.98 -6.19 5.37
C TYR A 71 -2.33 -5.59 5.76
N ALA A 72 -2.61 -5.57 7.08
CA ALA A 72 -3.87 -5.08 7.62
C ALA A 72 -4.10 -3.61 7.27
N ASN A 73 -5.33 -3.27 6.81
CA ASN A 73 -5.67 -1.93 6.39
C ASN A 73 -6.51 -1.22 7.45
N ARG A 74 -5.86 -0.38 8.26
CA ARG A 74 -6.52 0.47 9.25
C ARG A 74 -7.47 -0.31 10.18
N ASP A 75 -8.49 0.36 10.72
CA ASP A 75 -9.48 -0.24 11.59
C ASP A 75 -10.60 -0.92 10.78
N SER A 76 -10.60 -2.27 10.80
CA SER A 76 -11.66 -3.11 10.21
C SER A 76 -12.91 -3.22 11.09
N LEU A 77 -12.79 -2.93 12.39
CA LEU A 77 -13.88 -3.13 13.36
C LEU A 77 -15.06 -2.18 13.13
N LYS A 78 -14.78 -1.00 12.57
CA LYS A 78 -15.80 0.01 12.18
C LYS A 78 -16.91 -0.57 11.30
N TYR A 79 -16.58 -1.61 10.53
CA TYR A 79 -17.52 -2.17 9.56
C TYR A 79 -18.45 -3.22 10.15
N ARG A 80 -18.24 -3.66 11.39
CA ARG A 80 -19.09 -4.67 12.05
C ARG A 80 -20.55 -4.23 12.14
N SER A 81 -20.78 -3.06 12.70
CA SER A 81 -22.15 -2.51 12.85
C SER A 81 -22.75 -2.13 11.49
N ILE A 82 -21.94 -1.55 10.59
CA ILE A 82 -22.37 -1.11 9.26
C ILE A 82 -22.90 -2.29 8.42
N TYR A 83 -22.17 -3.41 8.46
CA TYR A 83 -22.57 -4.62 7.72
C TYR A 83 -23.46 -5.56 8.56
N LYS A 84 -23.88 -5.16 9.77
CA LYS A 84 -24.67 -6.00 10.71
C LYS A 84 -23.98 -7.34 11.03
N LEU A 85 -22.66 -7.30 11.19
CA LEU A 85 -21.80 -8.46 11.49
C LEU A 85 -21.27 -8.39 12.93
N ASN A 86 -22.12 -8.03 13.90
CA ASN A 86 -21.69 -7.78 15.29
C ASN A 86 -21.07 -9.02 15.98
N ASP A 87 -21.54 -10.22 15.62
CA ASP A 87 -21.08 -11.49 16.20
C ASP A 87 -20.06 -12.23 15.34
N ILE A 88 -19.45 -11.53 14.34
CA ILE A 88 -18.50 -12.17 13.44
C ILE A 88 -17.20 -12.52 14.17
N GLY A 89 -16.75 -13.77 14.02
CA GLY A 89 -15.50 -14.24 14.64
C GLY A 89 -14.25 -13.83 13.87
N THR A 90 -14.38 -13.44 12.61
CA THR A 90 -13.24 -12.93 11.81
C THR A 90 -13.73 -11.84 10.88
N ILE A 91 -13.15 -10.64 11.00
CA ILE A 91 -13.30 -9.52 10.07
C ILE A 91 -11.95 -8.87 9.82
N TYR A 92 -11.51 -8.88 8.58
CA TYR A 92 -10.19 -8.39 8.19
C TYR A 92 -10.27 -7.66 6.84
N ARG A 93 -9.60 -6.53 6.76
CA ARG A 93 -9.36 -5.81 5.51
C ARG A 93 -7.86 -5.70 5.31
N GLY A 94 -7.38 -6.10 4.15
CA GLY A 94 -5.96 -6.08 3.79
C GLY A 94 -5.68 -5.26 2.53
N THR A 95 -4.50 -4.69 2.48
CA THR A 95 -3.92 -4.09 1.27
C THR A 95 -2.96 -5.08 0.65
N ILE A 96 -3.13 -5.36 -0.64
CA ILE A 96 -2.30 -6.31 -1.39
C ILE A 96 -1.10 -5.59 -2.02
N ARG A 97 0.05 -6.27 -2.00
CA ARG A 97 1.27 -5.93 -2.75
C ARG A 97 1.85 -7.19 -3.38
N ARG A 98 2.76 -7.04 -4.34
CA ARG A 98 3.59 -8.17 -4.78
C ARG A 98 4.48 -8.64 -3.64
N ALA A 99 4.75 -9.94 -3.60
CA ALA A 99 5.60 -10.53 -2.57
C ALA A 99 6.97 -9.84 -2.49
N GLY A 100 7.43 -9.55 -1.27
CA GLY A 100 8.70 -8.85 -0.99
C GLY A 100 8.65 -7.33 -1.07
N PHE A 101 7.50 -6.70 -1.34
CA PHE A 101 7.34 -5.25 -1.25
C PHE A 101 7.42 -4.77 0.21
N CYS A 102 6.68 -5.43 1.10
CA CYS A 102 6.54 -4.98 2.49
C CYS A 102 7.85 -5.02 3.25
N ASN A 103 8.70 -6.03 3.02
CA ASN A 103 10.01 -6.11 3.65
C ASN A 103 10.91 -4.92 3.27
N ALA A 104 10.93 -4.54 1.99
CA ALA A 104 11.70 -3.38 1.54
C ALA A 104 11.07 -2.07 2.02
N TRP A 105 9.74 -1.95 1.97
CA TRP A 105 9.02 -0.78 2.47
C TRP A 105 9.24 -0.55 3.96
N ASN A 106 9.31 -1.62 4.74
CA ASN A 106 9.55 -1.56 6.18
C ASN A 106 10.86 -0.83 6.53
N ILE A 107 11.85 -0.82 5.65
CA ILE A 107 13.09 -0.05 5.87
C ILE A 107 12.78 1.44 5.97
N PHE A 108 11.96 1.97 5.07
CA PHE A 108 11.55 3.39 5.10
C PHE A 108 10.78 3.73 6.37
N VAL A 109 9.89 2.82 6.80
CA VAL A 109 9.13 2.98 8.04
C VAL A 109 10.06 3.01 9.25
N GLN A 110 10.97 2.03 9.36
CA GLN A 110 11.90 1.90 10.50
C GLN A 110 12.96 3.01 10.56
N LEU A 111 13.23 3.67 9.43
CA LEU A 111 14.08 4.86 9.37
C LEU A 111 13.33 6.15 9.71
N GLY A 112 11.99 6.15 9.63
CA GLY A 112 11.18 7.36 9.79
C GLY A 112 11.04 8.17 8.50
N MET A 113 11.39 7.61 7.35
CA MET A 113 11.30 8.29 6.05
C MET A 113 9.86 8.52 5.58
N THR A 114 8.91 7.84 6.18
CA THR A 114 7.47 8.01 5.93
C THR A 114 6.80 9.01 6.87
N ASP A 115 7.56 9.65 7.76
CA ASP A 115 7.01 10.60 8.74
C ASP A 115 6.62 11.92 8.05
N ASP A 116 5.43 12.40 8.37
CA ASP A 116 4.84 13.64 7.83
C ASP A 116 4.60 14.71 8.90
N SER A 117 5.08 14.49 10.12
CA SER A 117 4.79 15.33 11.29
C SER A 117 5.75 16.49 11.48
N TYR A 118 6.92 16.48 10.83
CA TYR A 118 7.94 17.53 10.94
C TYR A 118 8.62 17.81 9.60
N ASN A 119 9.25 18.97 9.49
CA ASN A 119 9.99 19.38 8.29
C ASN A 119 11.49 19.25 8.51
N ILE A 120 12.21 18.86 7.46
CA ILE A 120 13.66 18.92 7.36
C ILE A 120 14.02 20.30 6.79
N GLU A 121 14.62 21.15 7.61
CA GLU A 121 15.02 22.49 7.19
C GLU A 121 16.05 22.46 6.06
N ASN A 122 15.93 23.37 5.10
CA ASN A 122 16.82 23.48 3.95
C ASN A 122 17.01 22.17 3.16
N SER A 123 15.98 21.34 3.11
CA SER A 123 16.03 20.04 2.41
C SER A 123 16.44 20.17 0.94
N ASN A 124 16.19 21.31 0.28
CA ASN A 124 16.61 21.60 -1.08
C ASN A 124 18.15 21.71 -1.29
N ASN A 125 18.93 21.76 -0.23
CA ASN A 125 20.38 21.70 -0.28
C ASN A 125 20.93 20.28 -0.23
N MET A 126 20.06 19.28 0.05
CA MET A 126 20.46 17.89 0.26
C MET A 126 20.47 17.10 -1.04
N SER A 127 21.42 16.18 -1.15
CA SER A 127 21.34 15.06 -2.10
C SER A 127 20.44 13.94 -1.54
N TYR A 128 20.08 12.96 -2.38
CA TYR A 128 19.37 11.78 -1.91
C TYR A 128 20.14 11.03 -0.82
N ARG A 129 21.47 10.91 -0.98
CA ARG A 129 22.36 10.31 0.02
C ARG A 129 22.32 11.06 1.34
N GLU A 130 22.39 12.41 1.31
CA GLU A 130 22.33 13.25 2.51
C GLU A 130 20.99 13.11 3.23
N TYR A 131 19.89 12.99 2.48
CA TYR A 131 18.58 12.69 3.04
C TYR A 131 18.55 11.35 3.77
N VAL A 132 19.09 10.26 3.17
CA VAL A 132 19.16 8.98 3.86
C VAL A 132 20.07 9.06 5.09
N LYS A 133 21.21 9.78 4.97
CA LYS A 133 22.16 10.00 6.07
C LYS A 133 21.51 10.71 7.26
N TYR A 134 20.56 11.58 7.03
CA TYR A 134 19.85 12.35 8.07
C TYR A 134 19.25 11.44 9.15
N PHE A 135 18.82 10.23 8.83
CA PHE A 135 18.24 9.27 9.77
C PHE A 135 19.26 8.43 10.56
N PHE A 136 20.54 8.72 10.40
CA PHE A 136 21.62 8.08 11.15
C PHE A 136 22.35 9.10 12.01
N GLN A 137 22.88 8.66 13.15
CA GLN A 137 23.64 9.54 14.05
C GLN A 137 24.87 10.13 13.34
N SER A 138 25.09 11.41 13.52
CA SER A 138 26.14 12.22 12.87
C SER A 138 27.56 11.69 13.04
N ASN A 139 27.82 10.83 14.04
CA ASN A 139 29.15 10.35 14.40
C ASN A 139 29.48 8.96 13.79
N SER A 140 28.65 8.43 12.90
CA SER A 140 28.98 7.16 12.24
C SER A 140 30.13 7.38 11.26
N LYS A 141 31.24 6.62 11.47
CA LYS A 141 32.38 6.57 10.53
C LYS A 141 32.08 5.71 9.29
N ASN A 142 30.97 4.99 9.28
CA ASN A 142 30.57 4.11 8.21
C ASN A 142 29.85 4.89 7.10
N SER A 143 29.91 4.36 5.88
CA SER A 143 29.05 4.87 4.79
C SER A 143 27.55 4.66 5.13
N VAL A 144 26.68 5.38 4.44
CA VAL A 144 25.22 5.26 4.59
C VAL A 144 24.77 3.84 4.28
N GLU A 145 25.32 3.25 3.22
CA GLU A 145 25.06 1.88 2.79
C GLU A 145 25.46 0.86 3.86
N ALA A 146 26.63 1.01 4.44
CA ALA A 146 27.11 0.13 5.51
C ALA A 146 26.22 0.23 6.75
N ASN A 147 25.73 1.43 7.07
CA ASN A 147 24.82 1.62 8.19
C ASN A 147 23.46 0.94 7.97
N ILE A 148 22.90 1.05 6.76
CA ILE A 148 21.64 0.39 6.39
C ILE A 148 21.82 -1.14 6.44
N LYS A 149 22.84 -1.66 5.77
CA LYS A 149 23.10 -3.10 5.73
C LYS A 149 23.29 -3.66 7.15
N LYS A 150 24.02 -2.97 7.99
CA LYS A 150 24.20 -3.38 9.40
C LYS A 150 22.90 -3.32 10.19
N LYS A 151 22.14 -2.23 10.07
CA LYS A 151 20.90 -2.03 10.84
C LYS A 151 19.82 -3.05 10.49
N PHE A 152 19.72 -3.42 9.21
CA PHE A 152 18.67 -4.30 8.70
C PHE A 152 19.18 -5.72 8.36
N ASN A 153 20.43 -6.02 8.68
CA ASN A 153 21.08 -7.30 8.41
C ASN A 153 20.96 -7.73 6.93
N LEU A 154 21.33 -6.83 6.03
CA LEU A 154 21.28 -7.04 4.58
C LEU A 154 22.68 -7.28 4.01
N ASP A 155 22.76 -8.13 2.99
CA ASP A 155 23.97 -8.30 2.19
C ASP A 155 23.80 -7.73 0.77
N GLU A 156 24.88 -7.82 -0.05
CA GLU A 156 24.88 -7.27 -1.42
C GLU A 156 23.91 -8.01 -2.36
N LYS A 157 23.57 -9.25 -2.08
CA LYS A 157 22.71 -10.09 -2.92
C LYS A 157 21.26 -10.04 -2.51
N ASP A 158 20.98 -9.40 -1.36
CA ASP A 158 19.63 -9.31 -0.83
C ASP A 158 18.71 -8.55 -1.79
N ILE A 159 17.60 -9.14 -2.14
CA ILE A 159 16.61 -8.48 -3.04
C ILE A 159 16.10 -7.17 -2.44
N VAL A 160 16.01 -7.09 -1.12
CA VAL A 160 15.62 -5.85 -0.41
C VAL A 160 16.67 -4.77 -0.63
N TRP A 161 17.96 -5.14 -0.56
CA TRP A 161 19.06 -4.21 -0.86
C TRP A 161 19.03 -3.74 -2.30
N GLN A 162 18.85 -4.67 -3.24
CA GLN A 162 18.76 -4.34 -4.67
C GLN A 162 17.59 -3.39 -4.98
N LYS A 163 16.45 -3.56 -4.32
CA LYS A 163 15.31 -2.64 -4.43
C LYS A 163 15.66 -1.21 -3.98
N LEU A 164 16.47 -1.04 -2.93
CA LEU A 164 16.92 0.29 -2.50
C LEU A 164 17.89 0.91 -3.51
N LEU A 165 18.81 0.11 -4.07
CA LEU A 165 19.75 0.57 -5.10
C LEU A 165 19.03 1.02 -6.37
N GLU A 166 17.98 0.30 -6.80
CA GLU A 166 17.19 0.65 -7.98
C GLU A 166 16.56 2.05 -7.89
N LEU A 167 16.22 2.50 -6.68
CA LEU A 167 15.68 3.85 -6.46
C LEU A 167 16.72 4.98 -6.56
N ASP A 168 18.00 4.64 -6.77
CA ASP A 168 19.13 5.59 -6.75
C ASP A 168 19.16 6.46 -5.48
N ILE A 169 18.65 5.90 -4.36
CA ILE A 169 18.42 6.63 -3.11
C ILE A 169 19.75 7.05 -2.43
N PHE A 170 20.89 6.48 -2.86
CA PHE A 170 22.22 6.79 -2.36
C PHE A 170 22.99 7.77 -3.27
N SER A 171 22.32 8.43 -4.20
CA SER A 171 22.93 9.36 -5.14
C SER A 171 23.41 10.65 -4.46
N ASP A 172 24.66 11.03 -4.72
CA ASP A 172 25.19 12.35 -4.38
C ASP A 172 24.84 13.43 -5.41
N ILE A 173 24.49 12.99 -6.64
CA ILE A 173 24.21 13.88 -7.78
C ILE A 173 22.77 14.36 -7.75
N ASN A 174 21.82 13.45 -7.51
CA ASN A 174 20.40 13.79 -7.46
C ASN A 174 20.11 14.64 -6.23
N LYS A 175 19.57 15.85 -6.46
CA LYS A 175 19.21 16.80 -5.40
C LYS A 175 17.72 16.80 -5.14
N ILE A 176 17.35 17.16 -3.91
CA ILE A 176 15.97 17.32 -3.50
C ILE A 176 15.53 18.74 -3.89
N PRO A 177 14.47 18.91 -4.71
CA PRO A 177 14.02 20.24 -5.12
C PRO A 177 13.07 20.91 -4.12
N LEU A 178 12.77 20.24 -3.00
CA LEU A 178 11.77 20.66 -2.04
C LEU A 178 12.42 21.38 -0.86
N THR A 179 11.96 22.59 -0.55
CA THR A 179 12.44 23.39 0.58
C THR A 179 11.59 23.11 1.82
N ASN A 180 12.23 22.83 2.95
CA ASN A 180 11.58 22.58 4.23
C ASN A 180 10.47 21.50 4.12
N ALA A 181 10.77 20.41 3.44
CA ALA A 181 9.85 19.33 3.22
C ALA A 181 9.86 18.30 4.35
N THR A 182 8.73 17.62 4.55
CA THR A 182 8.68 16.49 5.48
C THR A 182 9.46 15.28 4.93
N PRO A 183 9.94 14.37 5.79
CA PRO A 183 10.53 13.11 5.33
C PRO A 183 9.67 12.41 4.29
N ALA A 184 8.37 12.28 4.54
CA ALA A 184 7.43 11.64 3.62
C ALA A 184 7.32 12.36 2.26
N GLN A 185 7.39 13.69 2.20
CA GLN A 185 7.38 14.44 0.94
C GLN A 185 8.64 14.19 0.13
N ILE A 186 9.80 14.10 0.78
CA ILE A 186 11.07 13.83 0.10
C ILE A 186 11.06 12.38 -0.44
N LEU A 187 10.63 11.42 0.38
CA LEU A 187 10.48 10.03 -0.07
C LEU A 187 9.54 9.93 -1.27
N GLU A 188 8.37 10.58 -1.20
CA GLU A 188 7.41 10.64 -2.31
C GLU A 188 8.06 11.17 -3.60
N HIS A 189 8.84 12.25 -3.52
CA HIS A 189 9.55 12.81 -4.66
C HIS A 189 10.50 11.78 -5.31
N ILE A 190 11.29 11.06 -4.49
CA ILE A 190 12.20 10.01 -4.99
C ILE A 190 11.43 8.88 -5.65
N LEU A 191 10.35 8.43 -5.03
CA LEU A 191 9.55 7.32 -5.53
C LEU A 191 8.78 7.68 -6.81
N VAL A 192 8.24 8.89 -6.92
CA VAL A 192 7.53 9.34 -8.14
C VAL A 192 8.43 9.31 -9.36
N LYS A 193 9.72 9.67 -9.20
CA LYS A 193 10.69 9.58 -10.28
C LYS A 193 10.86 8.16 -10.82
N ASN A 194 10.82 7.17 -9.92
CA ASN A 194 11.09 5.76 -10.24
C ASN A 194 9.82 4.95 -10.56
N TRP A 195 8.66 5.34 -10.00
CA TRP A 195 7.42 4.56 -10.08
C TRP A 195 6.31 5.25 -10.88
N LYS A 196 6.65 6.22 -11.69
CA LYS A 196 5.70 6.81 -12.61
C LYS A 196 5.26 5.80 -13.67
N LEU A 197 3.97 5.77 -13.98
CA LEU A 197 3.49 5.05 -15.16
C LEU A 197 4.08 5.70 -16.42
N GLU A 198 4.68 4.89 -17.26
CA GLU A 198 5.16 5.30 -18.57
C GLU A 198 4.06 5.11 -19.63
N LYS A 199 4.30 5.64 -20.81
CA LYS A 199 3.36 5.50 -21.93
C LYS A 199 3.12 4.00 -22.20
N ASN A 200 1.85 3.64 -22.33
CA ASN A 200 1.35 2.28 -22.53
C ASN A 200 1.52 1.33 -21.32
N ASP A 201 1.98 1.81 -20.18
CA ASP A 201 1.94 1.01 -18.97
C ASP A 201 0.49 0.73 -18.56
N LYS A 202 0.25 -0.49 -18.14
CA LYS A 202 -1.05 -0.93 -17.64
C LYS A 202 -0.97 -1.20 -16.15
N ASP A 203 -1.92 -0.67 -15.42
CA ASP A 203 -2.13 -1.02 -14.03
C ASP A 203 -3.05 -2.23 -13.89
N MET A 204 -3.15 -2.75 -12.70
CA MET A 204 -4.01 -3.87 -12.34
C MET A 204 -4.64 -3.62 -10.97
N ILE A 205 -5.95 -3.80 -10.87
CA ILE A 205 -6.66 -3.87 -9.59
C ILE A 205 -6.95 -5.33 -9.28
N VAL A 206 -6.52 -5.78 -8.11
CA VAL A 206 -6.91 -7.08 -7.55
C VAL A 206 -7.80 -6.85 -6.35
N MET A 207 -8.91 -7.56 -6.30
CA MET A 207 -9.79 -7.63 -5.15
C MET A 207 -10.10 -9.11 -4.87
N TYR A 208 -9.84 -9.53 -3.64
CA TYR A 208 -10.04 -10.90 -3.20
C TYR A 208 -10.84 -10.92 -1.89
N HIS A 209 -11.92 -11.68 -1.88
CA HIS A 209 -12.76 -11.88 -0.72
C HIS A 209 -12.80 -13.34 -0.32
N LYS A 210 -12.68 -13.60 0.96
CA LYS A 210 -12.84 -14.93 1.56
C LYS A 210 -13.99 -14.86 2.58
N PHE A 211 -15.08 -15.57 2.29
CA PHE A 211 -16.26 -15.65 3.13
C PHE A 211 -16.35 -17.04 3.76
N GLY A 212 -16.33 -17.09 5.11
CA GLY A 212 -16.64 -18.29 5.87
C GLY A 212 -18.02 -18.17 6.50
N PHE A 213 -18.88 -19.19 6.38
CA PHE A 213 -20.19 -19.22 6.99
C PHE A 213 -20.63 -20.63 7.34
N LYS A 214 -21.56 -20.74 8.27
CA LYS A 214 -22.21 -22.04 8.62
C LYS A 214 -23.57 -22.12 7.96
N LYS A 215 -23.85 -23.24 7.33
CA LYS A 215 -25.19 -23.61 6.85
C LYS A 215 -25.47 -25.03 7.27
N ASN A 216 -26.59 -25.28 7.95
CA ASN A 216 -26.97 -26.58 8.52
C ASN A 216 -25.85 -27.20 9.38
N ASN A 217 -25.19 -26.40 10.22
CA ASN A 217 -24.04 -26.75 11.05
C ASN A 217 -22.78 -27.20 10.29
N VAL A 218 -22.74 -27.09 8.96
CA VAL A 218 -21.56 -27.34 8.13
C VAL A 218 -20.87 -26.01 7.83
N LEU A 219 -19.55 -25.98 7.97
CA LEU A 219 -18.74 -24.82 7.61
C LEU A 219 -18.54 -24.81 6.08
N HIS A 220 -18.83 -23.67 5.48
CA HIS A 220 -18.63 -23.40 4.05
C HIS A 220 -17.68 -22.23 3.89
N GLN A 221 -16.94 -22.23 2.78
CA GLN A 221 -16.12 -21.12 2.34
C GLN A 221 -16.47 -20.77 0.89
N ILE A 222 -16.52 -19.47 0.60
CA ILE A 222 -16.59 -18.92 -0.75
C ILE A 222 -15.45 -17.95 -0.92
N ASP A 223 -14.68 -18.15 -1.97
CA ASP A 223 -13.65 -17.22 -2.41
C ASP A 223 -14.14 -16.49 -3.66
N SER A 224 -13.96 -15.16 -3.68
CA SER A 224 -14.36 -14.33 -4.81
C SER A 224 -13.18 -13.45 -5.21
N THR A 225 -12.76 -13.55 -6.45
CA THR A 225 -11.64 -12.79 -7.01
C THR A 225 -12.13 -11.92 -8.16
N MET A 226 -11.72 -10.66 -8.15
CA MET A 226 -11.84 -9.75 -9.27
C MET A 226 -10.44 -9.24 -9.65
N VAL A 227 -10.12 -9.35 -10.93
CA VAL A 227 -8.94 -8.69 -11.50
C VAL A 227 -9.39 -7.81 -12.64
N SER A 228 -8.96 -6.55 -12.63
CA SER A 228 -9.18 -5.59 -13.70
C SER A 228 -7.83 -5.06 -14.15
N ILE A 229 -7.55 -5.12 -15.45
CA ILE A 229 -6.33 -4.58 -16.06
C ILE A 229 -6.71 -3.31 -16.81
N GLY A 230 -5.88 -2.26 -16.68
CA GLY A 230 -6.01 -1.01 -17.42
C GLY A 230 -5.64 -1.17 -18.89
N GLU A 231 -5.96 -0.17 -19.67
CA GLU A 231 -5.64 -0.15 -21.10
C GLU A 231 -4.28 0.52 -21.36
N ASP A 232 -4.02 1.61 -20.64
CA ASP A 232 -2.79 2.40 -20.70
C ASP A 232 -2.65 3.27 -19.42
N GLU A 233 -1.68 4.21 -19.42
CA GLU A 233 -1.42 5.13 -18.30
C GLU A 233 -2.54 6.16 -18.03
N LYS A 234 -3.53 6.29 -18.92
CA LYS A 234 -4.68 7.19 -18.77
C LYS A 234 -5.95 6.42 -18.43
N TYR A 235 -6.21 5.36 -19.18
CA TYR A 235 -7.37 4.49 -18.99
C TYR A 235 -7.02 3.36 -18.05
N THR A 236 -6.67 3.73 -16.82
CA THR A 236 -6.21 2.80 -15.80
C THR A 236 -7.35 1.96 -15.23
N ALA A 237 -7.03 0.75 -14.77
CA ALA A 237 -7.97 -0.08 -14.02
C ALA A 237 -8.45 0.63 -12.75
N MET A 238 -7.56 1.42 -12.11
CA MET A 238 -7.91 2.24 -10.96
C MET A 238 -9.01 3.26 -11.32
N ALA A 239 -8.84 4.02 -12.41
CA ALA A 239 -9.84 4.98 -12.86
C ALA A 239 -11.17 4.31 -13.22
N LYS A 240 -11.11 3.18 -13.89
CA LYS A 240 -12.28 2.38 -14.30
C LYS A 240 -13.07 1.86 -13.11
N THR A 241 -12.39 1.21 -12.15
CA THR A 241 -13.04 0.57 -11.00
C THR A 241 -13.56 1.56 -9.96
N VAL A 242 -13.08 2.81 -9.97
CA VAL A 242 -13.60 3.91 -9.14
C VAL A 242 -14.69 4.70 -9.90
N GLY A 243 -14.46 5.03 -11.17
CA GLY A 243 -15.35 5.89 -11.96
C GLY A 243 -16.66 5.20 -12.35
N LEU A 244 -16.63 3.92 -12.71
CA LEU A 244 -17.86 3.19 -13.10
C LEU A 244 -18.88 3.08 -11.98
N PRO A 245 -18.53 2.71 -10.73
CA PRO A 245 -19.47 2.73 -9.63
C PRO A 245 -20.09 4.10 -9.36
N LEU A 246 -19.31 5.18 -9.50
CA LEU A 246 -19.81 6.55 -9.38
C LEU A 246 -20.86 6.85 -10.47
N ALA A 247 -20.56 6.53 -11.72
CA ALA A 247 -21.49 6.75 -12.83
C ALA A 247 -22.79 5.93 -12.69
N ILE A 248 -22.66 4.65 -12.28
CA ILE A 248 -23.82 3.78 -12.03
C ILE A 248 -24.67 4.33 -10.87
N ALA A 249 -24.06 4.79 -9.80
CA ALA A 249 -24.78 5.40 -8.68
C ALA A 249 -25.50 6.68 -9.09
N ALA A 250 -24.84 7.55 -9.87
CA ALA A 250 -25.44 8.77 -10.40
C ALA A 250 -26.67 8.46 -11.27
N LEU A 251 -26.56 7.50 -12.19
CA LEU A 251 -27.69 7.06 -13.01
C LEU A 251 -28.82 6.45 -12.17
N ALA A 252 -28.50 5.71 -11.11
CA ALA A 252 -29.49 5.13 -10.22
C ALA A 252 -30.25 6.21 -9.43
N ILE A 253 -29.58 7.29 -9.02
CA ILE A 253 -30.20 8.46 -8.40
C ILE A 253 -31.11 9.18 -9.38
N LEU A 254 -30.62 9.50 -10.59
CA LEU A 254 -31.39 10.19 -11.63
C LEU A 254 -32.64 9.38 -12.04
N ASN A 255 -32.53 8.07 -12.09
CA ASN A 255 -33.65 7.16 -12.38
C ASN A 255 -34.52 6.86 -11.14
N GLN A 256 -34.33 7.57 -10.03
CA GLN A 256 -35.08 7.41 -8.77
C GLN A 256 -35.05 5.99 -8.17
N LYS A 257 -34.04 5.18 -8.53
CA LYS A 257 -33.79 3.86 -7.93
C LYS A 257 -33.21 3.99 -6.52
N ILE A 258 -32.38 5.01 -6.27
CA ILE A 258 -31.85 5.38 -4.96
C ILE A 258 -32.62 6.59 -4.48
N LYS A 259 -33.38 6.41 -3.39
CA LYS A 259 -34.23 7.46 -2.80
C LYS A 259 -33.67 8.01 -1.49
N SER A 260 -32.65 7.37 -0.93
CA SER A 260 -32.00 7.81 0.30
C SER A 260 -31.20 9.09 0.05
N SER A 261 -31.19 10.00 1.02
CA SER A 261 -30.45 11.26 0.98
C SER A 261 -29.33 11.27 2.02
N GLY A 262 -28.31 12.13 1.81
CA GLY A 262 -27.17 12.29 2.69
C GLY A 262 -26.00 11.40 2.30
N VAL A 263 -25.01 11.27 3.21
CA VAL A 263 -23.84 10.41 3.03
C VAL A 263 -24.18 8.99 3.50
N ILE A 264 -24.32 8.09 2.55
CA ILE A 264 -24.73 6.70 2.82
C ILE A 264 -23.70 5.71 2.25
N LEU A 265 -23.62 4.55 2.90
CA LEU A 265 -22.88 3.41 2.35
C LEU A 265 -23.83 2.50 1.56
N PRO A 266 -23.37 1.91 0.43
CA PRO A 266 -24.20 1.06 -0.43
C PRO A 266 -24.38 -0.34 0.17
N VAL A 267 -25.01 -0.43 1.35
CA VAL A 267 -25.24 -1.67 2.10
C VAL A 267 -26.70 -2.16 2.05
N SER A 268 -27.59 -1.38 1.45
CA SER A 268 -28.99 -1.78 1.19
C SER A 268 -29.10 -2.52 -0.15
N LYS A 269 -30.05 -3.49 -0.19
CA LYS A 269 -30.40 -4.21 -1.43
C LYS A 269 -31.13 -3.29 -2.40
#